data_e3955901acd3fc0e0df83f091b43e338
#
_entry.id   e3955901acd3fc0e0df83f091b43e338
#
_cell.length_a   1.000
_cell.length_b   1.000
_cell.length_c   1.000
_cell.angle_alpha   90.00
_cell.angle_beta   90.00
_cell.angle_gamma   90.00
#
_symmetry.space_group_name_H-M   'P 1'
#
loop_
_entity.id
_entity.type
_entity.pdbx_description
1 polymer ?
#
loop_
_entity_poly.entity_id
_entity_poly.type
_entity_poly.pdbx_seq_one_letter_code
_entity_poly.pdbx_strand_id
1 'polypeptide(L)'
;MRNTKTKKSLYILVEGKTELAYVQGFAKCNPAVKVIRLTETSSRPRLIKEALKFSEENKLDTWIIFDQDDKLAEAKEIYKQAEAFNKRNKAKIHIAYLAPCFEIWPLIHFRYNNIPYVAKEVQKALGQHIKYDHSKHPFIEVCKLETGYDKAVEVAKKWEASLVDMPEYEAHLFAGIYKLTEFIKNQ
;
A
#
# COMPACT_ATOMS: atom_id res chain seq x y z
N MET A 1 9.77 -33.88 -13.95
CA MET A 1 10.50 -32.65 -13.55
C MET A 1 9.53 -31.70 -12.89
N ARG A 2 9.68 -31.41 -11.58
CA ARG A 2 8.87 -30.38 -10.91
C ARG A 2 9.34 -29.02 -11.38
N ASN A 3 8.48 -28.32 -12.12
CA ASN A 3 8.70 -26.92 -12.49
C ASN A 3 8.61 -26.07 -11.20
N THR A 4 9.74 -25.87 -10.54
CA THR A 4 9.83 -24.92 -9.42
C THR A 4 9.73 -23.52 -10.02
N LYS A 5 8.51 -22.97 -10.05
CA LYS A 5 8.33 -21.54 -10.33
C LYS A 5 9.23 -20.77 -9.38
N THR A 6 10.21 -20.07 -9.92
CA THR A 6 11.09 -19.19 -9.15
C THR A 6 10.22 -18.13 -8.48
N LYS A 7 10.25 -18.08 -7.14
CA LYS A 7 9.52 -17.07 -6.38
C LYS A 7 10.00 -15.68 -6.80
N LYS A 8 9.08 -14.82 -7.23
CA LYS A 8 9.44 -13.44 -7.51
C LYS A 8 9.80 -12.72 -6.21
N SER A 9 10.89 -12.00 -6.27
CA SER A 9 11.36 -11.22 -5.13
C SER A 9 10.84 -9.80 -5.22
N LEU A 10 10.23 -9.30 -4.14
CA LEU A 10 9.72 -7.95 -4.01
C LEU A 10 10.54 -7.15 -3.01
N TYR A 11 10.74 -5.89 -3.32
CA TYR A 11 11.23 -4.92 -2.37
C TYR A 11 10.12 -3.93 -2.06
N ILE A 12 9.75 -3.83 -0.77
CA ILE A 12 8.63 -3.01 -0.33
C ILE A 12 9.12 -2.09 0.78
N LEU A 13 8.91 -0.81 0.61
CA LEU A 13 9.16 0.22 1.63
C LEU A 13 7.84 0.78 2.11
N VAL A 14 7.74 0.98 3.41
CA VAL A 14 6.54 1.50 4.07
C VAL A 14 6.88 2.70 4.94
N GLU A 15 5.93 3.60 5.14
CA GLU A 15 6.10 4.78 5.98
C GLU A 15 6.00 4.43 7.47
N GLY A 16 5.07 3.55 7.87
CA GLY A 16 4.75 3.30 9.27
C GLY A 16 4.65 1.82 9.67
N LYS A 17 4.40 1.62 10.97
CA LYS A 17 4.33 0.27 11.59
C LYS A 17 3.08 -0.50 11.19
N THR A 18 1.98 0.19 10.93
CA THR A 18 0.70 -0.43 10.54
C THR A 18 0.84 -1.08 9.17
N GLU A 19 1.39 -0.36 8.20
CA GLU A 19 1.70 -0.84 6.86
C GLU A 19 2.68 -2.00 6.90
N LEU A 20 3.73 -1.86 7.72
CA LEU A 20 4.73 -2.91 7.91
C LEU A 20 4.09 -4.21 8.40
N ALA A 21 3.30 -4.13 9.45
CA ALA A 21 2.62 -5.29 10.04
C ALA A 21 1.64 -5.92 9.05
N TYR A 22 0.88 -5.10 8.31
CA TYR A 22 -0.04 -5.58 7.28
C TYR A 22 0.69 -6.36 6.17
N VAL A 23 1.74 -5.75 5.57
CA VAL A 23 2.47 -6.38 4.47
C VAL A 23 3.16 -7.66 4.92
N GLN A 24 3.72 -7.69 6.13
CA GLN A 24 4.29 -8.90 6.71
C GLN A 24 3.24 -10.01 6.88
N GLY A 25 2.06 -9.66 7.41
CA GLY A 25 0.95 -10.60 7.56
C GLY A 25 0.47 -11.12 6.20
N PHE A 26 0.28 -10.22 5.23
CA PHE A 26 -0.16 -10.57 3.88
C PHE A 26 0.86 -11.47 3.13
N ALA A 27 2.14 -11.16 3.23
CA ALA A 27 3.20 -11.96 2.62
C ALA A 27 3.30 -13.37 3.23
N LYS A 28 3.02 -13.54 4.53
CA LYS A 28 2.96 -14.88 5.17
C LYS A 28 1.83 -15.74 4.61
N CYS A 29 0.69 -15.14 4.29
CA CYS A 29 -0.45 -15.83 3.68
C CYS A 29 -0.25 -16.13 2.19
N ASN A 30 0.77 -15.56 1.55
CA ASN A 30 1.05 -15.70 0.12
C ASN A 30 2.47 -16.25 -0.13
N PRO A 31 2.69 -17.55 0.02
CA PRO A 31 4.05 -18.15 -0.03
C PRO A 31 4.72 -18.10 -1.40
N ALA A 32 4.00 -17.73 -2.46
CA ALA A 32 4.55 -17.54 -3.80
C ALA A 32 5.45 -16.31 -3.91
N VAL A 33 5.34 -15.37 -2.95
CA VAL A 33 6.09 -14.13 -2.92
C VAL A 33 7.20 -14.18 -1.88
N LYS A 34 8.40 -13.80 -2.28
CA LYS A 34 9.50 -13.56 -1.36
C LYS A 34 9.70 -12.06 -1.20
N VAL A 35 9.39 -11.53 -0.04
CA VAL A 35 9.76 -10.16 0.33
C VAL A 35 11.26 -10.15 0.61
N ILE A 36 12.04 -9.45 -0.23
CA ILE A 36 13.50 -9.37 -0.07
C ILE A 36 13.83 -8.45 1.10
N ARG A 37 13.16 -7.32 1.15
CA ARG A 37 13.37 -6.31 2.19
C ARG A 37 12.07 -5.58 2.45
N LEU A 38 11.83 -5.34 3.71
CA LEU A 38 10.75 -4.51 4.18
C LEU A 38 11.35 -3.53 5.19
N THR A 39 11.23 -2.24 4.92
CA THR A 39 11.83 -1.19 5.75
C THR A 39 10.78 -0.17 6.08
N GLU A 40 10.61 0.10 7.36
CA GLU A 40 9.86 1.24 7.87
C GLU A 40 10.76 2.49 7.81
N THR A 41 10.22 3.60 7.37
CA THR A 41 10.88 4.89 7.45
C THR A 41 9.86 6.01 7.65
N SER A 42 10.05 6.81 8.65
CA SER A 42 9.20 7.96 8.99
C SER A 42 9.40 9.18 8.09
N SER A 43 10.26 9.09 7.06
CA SER A 43 10.59 10.19 6.17
C SER A 43 10.30 9.83 4.72
N ARG A 44 9.32 10.48 4.12
CA ARG A 44 8.94 10.29 2.71
C ARG A 44 10.07 10.59 1.72
N PRO A 45 10.89 11.66 1.90
CA PRO A 45 12.05 11.87 1.06
C PRO A 45 13.06 10.73 1.13
N ARG A 46 13.21 10.09 2.30
CA ARG A 46 14.05 8.90 2.46
C ARG A 46 13.43 7.68 1.79
N LEU A 47 12.11 7.52 1.89
CA LEU A 47 11.36 6.42 1.29
C LEU A 47 11.61 6.33 -0.22
N ILE A 48 11.40 7.44 -0.94
CA ILE A 48 11.63 7.47 -2.41
C ILE A 48 13.11 7.31 -2.75
N LYS A 49 14.01 7.95 -2.01
CA LYS A 49 15.45 7.84 -2.26
C LYS A 49 15.96 6.41 -2.13
N GLU A 50 15.53 5.69 -1.09
CA GLU A 50 15.89 4.27 -0.90
C GLU A 50 15.30 3.38 -2.01
N ALA A 51 14.04 3.62 -2.40
CA ALA A 51 13.40 2.88 -3.47
C ALA A 51 14.14 3.03 -4.81
N LEU A 52 14.47 4.25 -5.19
CA LEU A 52 15.22 4.53 -6.42
C LEU A 52 16.57 3.83 -6.42
N LYS A 53 17.34 4.01 -5.33
CA LYS A 53 18.66 3.39 -5.18
C LYS A 53 18.59 1.86 -5.28
N PHE A 54 17.68 1.24 -4.51
CA PHE A 54 17.55 -0.21 -4.51
C PHE A 54 17.14 -0.76 -5.89
N SER A 55 16.15 -0.13 -6.52
CA SER A 55 15.66 -0.56 -7.83
C SER A 55 16.73 -0.41 -8.92
N GLU A 56 17.52 0.65 -8.85
CA GLU A 56 18.63 0.87 -9.78
C GLU A 56 19.76 -0.15 -9.63
N GLU A 57 20.18 -0.43 -8.39
CA GLU A 57 21.27 -1.36 -8.08
C GLU A 57 20.90 -2.80 -8.39
N ASN A 58 19.67 -3.22 -8.05
CA ASN A 58 19.24 -4.62 -8.13
C ASN A 58 18.45 -4.95 -9.39
N LYS A 59 18.04 -3.96 -10.19
CA LYS A 59 17.19 -4.11 -11.39
C LYS A 59 15.86 -4.83 -11.08
N LEU A 60 15.29 -4.56 -9.90
CA LEU A 60 14.05 -5.15 -9.41
C LEU A 60 12.98 -4.09 -9.18
N ASP A 61 11.74 -4.48 -9.43
CA ASP A 61 10.58 -3.64 -9.10
C ASP A 61 10.51 -3.39 -7.59
N THR A 62 10.20 -2.16 -7.24
CA THR A 62 10.12 -1.70 -5.86
C THR A 62 8.75 -1.09 -5.61
N TRP A 63 8.12 -1.44 -4.49
CA TRP A 63 6.88 -0.85 -4.03
C TRP A 63 7.14 0.13 -2.89
N ILE A 64 6.41 1.25 -2.91
CA ILE A 64 6.37 2.22 -1.82
C ILE A 64 4.93 2.32 -1.34
N ILE A 65 4.74 2.28 -0.01
CA ILE A 65 3.43 2.44 0.64
C ILE A 65 3.50 3.66 1.55
N PHE A 66 2.61 4.61 1.35
CA PHE A 66 2.47 5.78 2.22
C PHE A 66 1.06 6.33 2.13
N ASP A 67 0.67 7.17 3.10
CA ASP A 67 -0.66 7.76 3.16
C ASP A 67 -0.65 9.30 3.02
N GLN A 68 -1.82 9.92 3.08
CA GLN A 68 -1.98 11.35 2.78
C GLN A 68 -1.35 12.26 3.84
N ASP A 69 -1.70 12.10 5.10
CA ASP A 69 -1.16 12.83 6.27
C ASP A 69 -0.89 14.33 6.06
N ASP A 70 -1.76 15.06 5.39
CA ASP A 70 -1.61 16.50 5.10
C ASP A 70 -0.29 16.91 4.42
N LYS A 71 0.46 15.96 3.83
CA LYS A 71 1.76 16.19 3.18
C LYS A 71 1.70 16.10 1.67
N LEU A 72 0.75 16.79 1.07
CA LEU A 72 0.50 16.76 -0.38
C LEU A 72 1.76 17.07 -1.23
N ALA A 73 2.56 18.05 -0.81
CA ALA A 73 3.77 18.42 -1.55
C ALA A 73 4.81 17.28 -1.59
N GLU A 74 4.96 16.56 -0.48
CA GLU A 74 5.85 15.39 -0.41
C GLU A 74 5.32 14.25 -1.28
N ALA A 75 4.00 13.97 -1.26
CA ALA A 75 3.38 12.98 -2.10
C ALA A 75 3.61 13.29 -3.59
N LYS A 76 3.34 14.52 -4.01
CA LYS A 76 3.58 14.98 -5.39
C LYS A 76 5.04 14.76 -5.83
N GLU A 77 6.00 15.05 -4.96
CA GLU A 77 7.42 14.86 -5.27
C GLU A 77 7.77 13.37 -5.42
N ILE A 78 7.21 12.48 -4.59
CA ILE A 78 7.37 11.02 -4.72
C ILE A 78 6.87 10.54 -6.08
N TYR A 79 5.66 10.93 -6.48
CA TYR A 79 5.08 10.54 -7.77
C TYR A 79 5.95 11.03 -8.93
N LYS A 80 6.42 12.29 -8.90
CA LYS A 80 7.28 12.87 -9.93
C LYS A 80 8.60 12.11 -10.07
N GLN A 81 9.26 11.78 -8.95
CA GLN A 81 10.53 11.04 -8.97
C GLN A 81 10.33 9.60 -9.45
N ALA A 82 9.28 8.91 -9.01
CA ALA A 82 8.95 7.57 -9.46
C ALA A 82 8.67 7.54 -10.97
N GLU A 83 7.89 8.49 -11.47
CA GLU A 83 7.59 8.60 -12.90
C GLU A 83 8.86 8.85 -13.73
N ALA A 84 9.72 9.78 -13.29
CA ALA A 84 10.98 10.06 -13.98
C ALA A 84 11.90 8.83 -14.03
N PHE A 85 11.96 8.06 -12.96
CA PHE A 85 12.70 6.80 -12.90
C PHE A 85 12.09 5.76 -13.85
N ASN A 86 10.77 5.60 -13.80
CA ASN A 86 10.03 4.61 -14.59
C ASN A 86 10.13 4.84 -16.10
N LYS A 87 10.30 6.08 -16.55
CA LYS A 87 10.54 6.41 -17.97
C LYS A 87 11.90 5.92 -18.47
N ARG A 88 12.91 5.82 -17.60
CA ARG A 88 14.32 5.54 -17.96
C ARG A 88 14.76 4.12 -17.67
N ASN A 89 14.04 3.37 -16.83
CA ASN A 89 14.44 2.08 -16.31
C ASN A 89 13.43 0.98 -16.67
N LYS A 90 13.94 -0.27 -16.81
CA LYS A 90 13.09 -1.47 -16.94
C LYS A 90 12.40 -1.82 -15.62
N ALA A 91 13.16 -1.82 -14.54
CA ALA A 91 12.63 -1.96 -13.20
C ALA A 91 11.76 -0.75 -12.86
N LYS A 92 10.67 -0.95 -12.14
CA LYS A 92 9.65 0.07 -11.87
C LYS A 92 9.52 0.37 -10.39
N ILE A 93 9.26 1.62 -10.09
CA ILE A 93 8.77 2.04 -8.79
C ILE A 93 7.25 2.08 -8.88
N HIS A 94 6.61 1.28 -8.04
CA HIS A 94 5.16 1.23 -7.90
C HIS A 94 4.75 1.94 -6.61
N ILE A 95 3.63 2.63 -6.64
CA ILE A 95 3.12 3.39 -5.50
C ILE A 95 1.80 2.78 -5.06
N ALA A 96 1.68 2.50 -3.77
CA ALA A 96 0.44 2.19 -3.09
C ALA A 96 0.13 3.36 -2.15
N TYR A 97 -0.64 4.32 -2.65
CA TYR A 97 -1.06 5.50 -1.92
C TYR A 97 -2.41 5.29 -1.25
N LEU A 98 -2.61 5.84 -0.06
CA LEU A 98 -3.84 5.73 0.71
C LEU A 98 -4.26 7.10 1.25
N ALA A 99 -5.55 7.39 1.19
CA ALA A 99 -6.13 8.64 1.65
C ALA A 99 -7.46 8.37 2.38
N PRO A 100 -7.67 8.90 3.59
CA PRO A 100 -6.80 9.82 4.33
C PRO A 100 -5.66 9.16 5.10
N CYS A 101 -5.69 7.83 5.33
CA CYS A 101 -4.68 7.06 6.06
C CYS A 101 -4.74 5.59 5.65
N PHE A 102 -3.74 4.82 6.05
CA PHE A 102 -3.63 3.39 5.70
C PHE A 102 -4.85 2.58 6.12
N GLU A 103 -5.44 2.88 7.27
CA GLU A 103 -6.56 2.14 7.86
C GLU A 103 -7.83 2.16 6.99
N ILE A 104 -7.90 3.02 5.97
CA ILE A 104 -9.01 2.99 5.02
C ILE A 104 -9.08 1.65 4.28
N TRP A 105 -7.93 1.06 3.96
CA TRP A 105 -7.88 -0.22 3.27
C TRP A 105 -8.51 -1.36 4.09
N PRO A 106 -8.06 -1.68 5.31
CA PRO A 106 -8.75 -2.69 6.12
C PRO A 106 -10.19 -2.32 6.46
N LEU A 107 -10.55 -1.04 6.59
CA LEU A 107 -11.92 -0.63 6.88
C LEU A 107 -12.89 -1.00 5.74
N ILE A 108 -12.51 -0.80 4.48
CA ILE A 108 -13.38 -1.10 3.34
C ILE A 108 -13.62 -2.60 3.12
N HIS A 109 -12.93 -3.49 3.82
CA HIS A 109 -13.27 -4.92 3.88
C HIS A 109 -14.56 -5.20 4.67
N PHE A 110 -14.93 -4.30 5.57
CA PHE A 110 -16.10 -4.44 6.46
C PHE A 110 -17.22 -3.44 6.12
N ARG A 111 -16.86 -2.27 5.60
CA ARG A 111 -17.76 -1.16 5.40
C ARG A 111 -17.52 -0.47 4.05
N TYR A 112 -18.54 -0.42 3.20
CA TYR A 112 -18.43 0.12 1.84
C TYR A 112 -19.07 1.51 1.67
N ASN A 113 -19.99 1.87 2.57
CA ASN A 113 -20.74 3.12 2.51
C ASN A 113 -20.41 4.01 3.72
N ASN A 114 -20.58 5.33 3.55
CA ASN A 114 -20.33 6.31 4.60
C ASN A 114 -18.94 6.18 5.22
N ILE A 115 -17.92 6.06 4.38
CA ILE A 115 -16.53 6.01 4.81
C ILE A 115 -16.12 7.41 5.29
N PRO A 116 -15.52 7.54 6.49
CA PRO A 116 -15.05 8.81 6.98
C PRO A 116 -13.91 9.40 6.15
N TYR A 117 -13.83 10.73 6.07
CA TYR A 117 -12.75 11.47 5.38
C TYR A 117 -11.58 11.83 6.29
N VAL A 118 -11.75 11.68 7.61
CA VAL A 118 -10.74 12.07 8.60
C VAL A 118 -10.08 10.83 9.16
N ALA A 119 -8.74 10.79 9.20
CA ALA A 119 -7.96 9.64 9.63
C ALA A 119 -8.39 9.09 11.01
N LYS A 120 -8.59 9.96 12.02
CA LYS A 120 -9.06 9.55 13.35
C LYS A 120 -10.42 8.83 13.34
N GLU A 121 -11.32 9.26 12.45
CA GLU A 121 -12.63 8.63 12.31
C GLU A 121 -12.54 7.29 11.60
N VAL A 122 -11.66 7.16 10.58
CA VAL A 122 -11.35 5.89 9.92
C VAL A 122 -10.79 4.89 10.94
N GLN A 123 -9.82 5.30 11.75
CA GLN A 123 -9.20 4.49 12.79
C GLN A 123 -10.22 4.03 13.84
N LYS A 124 -11.08 4.95 14.30
CA LYS A 124 -12.17 4.63 15.24
C LYS A 124 -13.17 3.65 14.64
N ALA A 125 -13.54 3.85 13.37
CA ALA A 125 -14.47 2.96 12.68
C ALA A 125 -13.87 1.55 12.51
N LEU A 126 -12.59 1.44 12.14
CA LEU A 126 -11.89 0.16 12.05
C LEU A 126 -11.87 -0.60 13.38
N GLY A 127 -11.64 0.11 14.49
CA GLY A 127 -11.65 -0.47 15.84
C GLY A 127 -13.01 -1.08 16.28
N GLN A 128 -14.10 -0.78 15.56
CA GLN A 128 -15.41 -1.41 15.78
C GLN A 128 -15.51 -2.81 15.16
N HIS A 129 -14.66 -3.12 14.18
CA HIS A 129 -14.70 -4.38 13.44
C HIS A 129 -13.59 -5.36 13.84
N ILE A 130 -12.42 -4.83 14.19
CA ILE A 130 -11.26 -5.63 14.60
C ILE A 130 -10.63 -5.04 15.86
N LYS A 131 -9.83 -5.86 16.56
CA LYS A 131 -9.01 -5.37 17.68
C LYS A 131 -7.87 -4.50 17.12
N TYR A 132 -8.16 -3.21 16.96
CA TYR A 132 -7.24 -2.22 16.43
C TYR A 132 -7.23 -0.96 17.29
N ASP A 133 -6.04 -0.44 17.59
CA ASP A 133 -5.82 0.85 18.21
C ASP A 133 -4.50 1.39 17.64
N HIS A 134 -4.57 2.46 16.89
CA HIS A 134 -3.42 3.03 16.19
C HIS A 134 -2.20 3.29 17.10
N SER A 135 -2.45 3.70 18.34
CA SER A 135 -1.40 4.02 19.29
C SER A 135 -0.86 2.83 20.09
N LYS A 136 -1.72 1.82 20.37
CA LYS A 136 -1.42 0.69 21.24
C LYS A 136 -1.31 -0.64 20.52
N HIS A 137 -2.12 -0.83 19.47
CA HIS A 137 -2.23 -2.05 18.72
C HIS A 137 -2.35 -1.76 17.21
N PRO A 138 -1.28 -1.29 16.55
CA PRO A 138 -1.31 -1.00 15.11
C PRO A 138 -1.33 -2.27 14.25
N PHE A 139 -1.44 -3.44 14.86
CA PHE A 139 -1.45 -4.72 14.16
C PHE A 139 -2.83 -5.04 13.58
N ILE A 140 -2.88 -5.35 12.29
CA ILE A 140 -4.08 -5.73 11.57
C ILE A 140 -4.03 -7.23 11.28
N GLU A 141 -5.02 -7.97 11.76
CA GLU A 141 -5.16 -9.40 11.47
C GLU A 141 -5.61 -9.60 10.02
N VAL A 142 -4.66 -9.79 9.11
CA VAL A 142 -4.91 -9.91 7.66
C VAL A 142 -5.92 -11.03 7.35
N CYS A 143 -5.88 -12.15 8.08
CA CYS A 143 -6.81 -13.26 7.89
C CYS A 143 -8.29 -12.85 8.06
N LYS A 144 -8.58 -11.84 8.88
CA LYS A 144 -9.96 -11.32 9.05
C LYS A 144 -10.45 -10.49 7.88
N LEU A 145 -9.54 -10.10 6.97
CA LEU A 145 -9.86 -9.28 5.80
C LEU A 145 -10.26 -10.13 4.58
N GLU A 146 -9.98 -11.43 4.58
CA GLU A 146 -10.15 -12.29 3.40
C GLU A 146 -11.58 -12.30 2.87
N THR A 147 -12.59 -12.37 3.75
CA THR A 147 -14.01 -12.41 3.35
C THR A 147 -14.50 -11.16 2.63
N GLY A 148 -13.88 -10.00 2.91
CA GLY A 148 -14.22 -8.71 2.31
C GLY A 148 -13.30 -8.29 1.15
N TYR A 149 -12.27 -9.08 0.83
CA TYR A 149 -11.20 -8.67 -0.07
C TYR A 149 -11.69 -8.26 -1.47
N ASP A 150 -12.47 -9.11 -2.14
CA ASP A 150 -12.91 -8.84 -3.52
C ASP A 150 -13.78 -7.58 -3.58
N LYS A 151 -14.62 -7.39 -2.58
CA LYS A 151 -15.45 -6.18 -2.47
C LYS A 151 -14.62 -4.94 -2.17
N ALA A 152 -13.62 -5.05 -1.33
CA ALA A 152 -12.69 -3.94 -1.05
C ALA A 152 -11.93 -3.52 -2.32
N VAL A 153 -11.46 -4.48 -3.10
CA VAL A 153 -10.81 -4.23 -4.41
C VAL A 153 -11.78 -3.54 -5.37
N GLU A 154 -13.03 -4.00 -5.47
CA GLU A 154 -14.06 -3.36 -6.31
C GLU A 154 -14.28 -1.90 -5.91
N VAL A 155 -14.39 -1.62 -4.61
CA VAL A 155 -14.57 -0.25 -4.09
C VAL A 155 -13.36 0.61 -4.41
N ALA A 156 -12.15 0.12 -4.15
CA ALA A 156 -10.92 0.85 -4.44
C ALA A 156 -10.77 1.18 -5.93
N LYS A 157 -11.09 0.24 -6.82
CA LYS A 157 -11.09 0.46 -8.27
C LYS A 157 -12.14 1.48 -8.72
N LYS A 158 -13.32 1.49 -8.09
CA LYS A 158 -14.34 2.51 -8.36
C LYS A 158 -13.88 3.91 -7.95
N TRP A 159 -13.20 4.03 -6.80
CA TRP A 159 -12.62 5.31 -6.38
C TRP A 159 -11.54 5.77 -7.37
N GLU A 160 -10.63 4.89 -7.77
CA GLU A 160 -9.61 5.23 -8.76
C GLU A 160 -10.24 5.70 -10.08
N ALA A 161 -11.25 4.99 -10.58
CA ALA A 161 -11.96 5.37 -11.80
C ALA A 161 -12.72 6.70 -11.69
N SER A 162 -13.03 7.16 -10.47
CA SER A 162 -13.67 8.46 -10.24
C SER A 162 -12.70 9.64 -10.21
N LEU A 163 -11.40 9.39 -10.22
CA LEU A 163 -10.34 10.42 -10.23
C LEU A 163 -10.11 10.95 -11.66
N VAL A 164 -11.17 11.44 -12.30
CA VAL A 164 -11.07 12.00 -13.67
C VAL A 164 -10.18 13.25 -13.62
N ASP A 165 -9.05 13.18 -14.33
CA ASP A 165 -8.05 14.26 -14.40
C ASP A 165 -7.45 14.71 -13.05
N MET A 166 -7.72 13.97 -11.97
CA MET A 166 -7.18 14.23 -10.64
C MET A 166 -6.07 13.22 -10.31
N PRO A 167 -4.88 13.67 -9.92
CA PRO A 167 -3.82 12.77 -9.45
C PRO A 167 -4.23 12.04 -8.17
N GLU A 168 -3.81 10.78 -8.01
CA GLU A 168 -4.10 9.95 -6.83
C GLU A 168 -3.73 10.64 -5.50
N TYR A 169 -2.61 11.37 -5.47
CA TYR A 169 -2.15 12.08 -4.27
C TYR A 169 -3.04 13.26 -3.85
N GLU A 170 -3.99 13.69 -4.68
CA GLU A 170 -5.00 14.72 -4.35
C GLU A 170 -6.33 14.12 -3.92
N ALA A 171 -6.49 12.79 -3.97
CA ALA A 171 -7.74 12.12 -3.61
C ALA A 171 -8.07 12.25 -2.12
N HIS A 172 -9.35 12.43 -1.81
CA HIS A 172 -9.85 12.44 -0.42
C HIS A 172 -10.12 11.03 0.11
N LEU A 173 -10.52 10.11 -0.79
CA LEU A 173 -10.73 8.70 -0.49
C LEU A 173 -10.04 7.88 -1.58
N PHE A 174 -9.02 7.14 -1.20
CA PHE A 174 -8.30 6.26 -2.11
C PHE A 174 -7.57 5.14 -1.35
N ALA A 175 -7.51 3.97 -1.92
CA ALA A 175 -6.87 2.80 -1.31
C ALA A 175 -6.01 2.05 -2.34
N GLY A 176 -4.93 2.67 -2.80
CA GLY A 176 -4.03 2.14 -3.83
C GLY A 176 -3.32 0.83 -3.47
N ILE A 177 -3.38 0.41 -2.20
CA ILE A 177 -2.78 -0.85 -1.73
C ILE A 177 -3.33 -2.09 -2.46
N TYR A 178 -4.55 -2.02 -3.02
CA TYR A 178 -5.10 -3.13 -3.81
C TYR A 178 -4.20 -3.51 -4.99
N LYS A 179 -3.51 -2.55 -5.59
CA LYS A 179 -2.57 -2.76 -6.70
C LYS A 179 -1.44 -3.70 -6.28
N LEU A 180 -0.86 -3.49 -5.09
CA LEU A 180 0.16 -4.37 -4.53
C LEU A 180 -0.41 -5.75 -4.19
N THR A 181 -1.57 -5.82 -3.55
CA THR A 181 -2.15 -7.09 -3.14
C THR A 181 -2.58 -7.94 -4.34
N GLU A 182 -3.15 -7.35 -5.40
CA GLU A 182 -3.41 -8.03 -6.67
C GLU A 182 -2.11 -8.47 -7.35
N PHE A 183 -1.09 -7.62 -7.37
CA PHE A 183 0.21 -7.98 -7.92
C PHE A 183 0.79 -9.22 -7.21
N ILE A 184 0.71 -9.27 -5.88
CA ILE A 184 1.17 -10.43 -5.09
C ILE A 184 0.35 -11.68 -5.40
N LYS A 185 -0.99 -11.58 -5.46
CA LYS A 185 -1.87 -12.73 -5.74
C LYS A 185 -1.70 -13.32 -7.13
N ASN A 186 -1.27 -12.52 -8.11
CA ASN A 186 -1.10 -12.90 -9.51
C ASN A 186 0.30 -13.46 -9.83
N GLN A 187 1.18 -13.65 -8.81
CA GLN A 187 2.51 -14.26 -8.97
C GLN A 187 2.46 -15.78 -8.83
#